data_96e10f1b18c5c8654825a06ba20b41e7
#
_entry.id   96e10f1b18c5c8654825a06ba20b41e7
#
_cell.length_a   1.000
_cell.length_b   1.000
_cell.length_c   1.000
_cell.angle_alpha   90.00
_cell.angle_beta   90.00
_cell.angle_gamma   90.00
#
_symmetry.space_group_name_H-M   'P 1'
#
loop_
_entity.id
_entity.type
_entity.pdbx_description
1 polymer ?
#
loop_
_entity_poly.entity_id
_entity_poly.type
_entity_poly.pdbx_seq_one_letter_code
_entity_poly.pdbx_strand_id
1 'polypeptide(L)'
;MKIFLFRFLIIFFTLFFVSKSTFATHIVGGDFKVTMTNNGATSSNYDIQLRLYRDDVNGIVNMPSTVTIGIYQIGTNILETTKVLYLDNNIGTIVPLGDACFSPNPAVIRVEEGVYNGLTSTVLPNFSMGYYIQYQTCCRNASVTNLADPDNDGISIFAIIPNPALGQNSSPDFGNYPNDAYFCLNSTNSFIWPVTDPDGDSLVFSLVQPLNDGNGATNGNSTSGTGAYPFYPTCLYAVGY
;
A
#
# COMPACT_ATOMS: atom_id res chain seq x y z
N MET A 1 -35.34 6.49 -43.35
CA MET A 1 -33.87 6.58 -43.31
C MET A 1 -33.36 7.67 -42.38
N LYS A 2 -33.86 8.91 -42.45
CA LYS A 2 -33.38 10.00 -41.57
C LYS A 2 -33.65 9.80 -40.06
N ILE A 3 -34.78 9.21 -39.69
CA ILE A 3 -35.13 8.94 -38.27
C ILE A 3 -34.23 7.84 -37.64
N PHE A 4 -33.86 6.87 -38.43
CA PHE A 4 -32.99 5.78 -37.98
C PHE A 4 -31.55 6.29 -37.75
N LEU A 5 -31.03 7.14 -38.61
CA LEU A 5 -29.74 7.79 -38.47
C LEU A 5 -29.67 8.69 -37.22
N PHE A 6 -30.74 9.42 -36.95
CA PHE A 6 -30.85 10.32 -35.79
C PHE A 6 -30.88 9.54 -34.47
N ARG A 7 -31.59 8.41 -34.41
CA ARG A 7 -31.61 7.53 -33.23
C ARG A 7 -30.24 6.86 -33.00
N PHE A 8 -29.56 6.46 -34.06
CA PHE A 8 -28.22 5.91 -33.99
C PHE A 8 -27.19 6.93 -33.50
N LEU A 9 -27.32 8.18 -33.93
CA LEU A 9 -26.46 9.28 -33.49
C LEU A 9 -26.66 9.63 -32.02
N ILE A 10 -27.87 9.57 -31.48
CA ILE A 10 -28.17 9.81 -30.06
C ILE A 10 -27.60 8.67 -29.20
N ILE A 11 -27.76 7.42 -29.61
CA ILE A 11 -27.19 6.26 -28.87
C ILE A 11 -25.66 6.30 -28.91
N PHE A 12 -25.06 6.68 -30.01
CA PHE A 12 -23.62 6.84 -30.13
C PHE A 12 -23.10 7.99 -29.24
N PHE A 13 -23.82 9.08 -29.15
CA PHE A 13 -23.45 10.24 -28.32
C PHE A 13 -23.62 9.95 -26.81
N THR A 14 -24.63 9.17 -26.42
CA THR A 14 -24.81 8.75 -25.00
C THR A 14 -23.74 7.77 -24.53
N LEU A 15 -23.19 6.94 -25.41
CA LEU A 15 -22.09 6.03 -25.08
C LEU A 15 -20.76 6.76 -24.83
N PHE A 16 -20.57 7.97 -25.36
CA PHE A 16 -19.36 8.77 -25.13
C PHE A 16 -19.34 9.49 -23.76
N PHE A 17 -20.48 9.62 -23.09
CA PHE A 17 -20.57 10.30 -21.79
C PHE A 17 -20.47 9.37 -20.57
N VAL A 18 -20.15 8.11 -20.72
CA VAL A 18 -19.79 7.26 -19.60
C VAL A 18 -18.31 7.48 -19.28
N SER A 19 -17.97 8.69 -18.85
CA SER A 19 -16.69 8.92 -18.18
C SER A 19 -16.73 8.14 -16.87
N LYS A 20 -15.94 7.08 -16.79
CA LYS A 20 -15.66 6.43 -15.52
C LYS A 20 -14.83 7.42 -14.73
N SER A 21 -15.43 8.04 -13.72
CA SER A 21 -14.68 8.76 -12.71
C SER A 21 -13.83 7.72 -11.97
N THR A 22 -12.55 7.65 -12.28
CA THR A 22 -11.60 6.91 -11.47
C THR A 22 -11.37 7.74 -10.21
N PHE A 23 -11.94 7.32 -9.10
CA PHE A 23 -11.68 7.95 -7.82
C PHE A 23 -10.38 7.37 -7.27
N ALA A 24 -9.32 8.17 -7.24
CA ALA A 24 -8.10 7.84 -6.54
C ALA A 24 -8.35 7.79 -5.04
N THR A 25 -7.87 6.77 -4.36
CA THR A 25 -8.03 6.60 -2.90
C THR A 25 -7.14 7.53 -2.11
N HIS A 26 -6.20 8.24 -2.74
CA HIS A 26 -5.22 9.15 -2.12
C HIS A 26 -4.41 8.47 -1.01
N ILE A 27 -4.10 7.18 -1.19
CA ILE A 27 -3.19 6.46 -0.30
C ILE A 27 -1.79 7.04 -0.49
N VAL A 28 -1.18 7.46 0.61
CA VAL A 28 0.16 8.06 0.62
C VAL A 28 1.24 7.06 1.00
N GLY A 29 0.86 5.95 1.63
CA GLY A 29 1.78 4.89 2.03
C GLY A 29 1.10 3.81 2.83
N GLY A 30 1.90 2.88 3.34
CA GLY A 30 1.46 1.80 4.22
C GLY A 30 2.58 0.84 4.53
N ASP A 31 2.34 -0.06 5.48
CA ASP A 31 3.25 -1.11 5.87
C ASP A 31 2.51 -2.37 6.31
N PHE A 32 3.19 -3.49 6.22
CA PHE A 32 2.75 -4.75 6.80
C PHE A 32 3.43 -5.01 8.12
N LYS A 33 2.65 -5.54 9.07
CA LYS A 33 3.16 -6.24 10.26
C LYS A 33 2.73 -7.70 10.17
N VAL A 34 3.71 -8.59 10.15
CA VAL A 34 3.51 -10.04 10.05
C VAL A 34 4.11 -10.69 11.29
N THR A 35 3.28 -11.33 12.09
CA THR A 35 3.71 -12.01 13.31
C THR A 35 3.54 -13.52 13.13
N MET A 36 4.63 -14.28 13.25
CA MET A 36 4.54 -15.74 13.29
C MET A 36 4.03 -16.17 14.66
N THR A 37 2.84 -16.77 14.69
CA THR A 37 2.19 -17.21 15.93
C THR A 37 2.46 -18.67 16.25
N ASN A 38 2.79 -19.46 15.23
CA ASN A 38 3.16 -20.86 15.40
C ASN A 38 4.08 -21.30 14.25
N ASN A 39 5.16 -22.00 14.60
CA ASN A 39 6.08 -22.62 13.64
C ASN A 39 5.95 -24.14 13.72
N GLY A 40 5.09 -24.72 12.89
CA GLY A 40 4.86 -26.17 12.83
C GLY A 40 5.75 -26.88 11.83
N ALA A 41 5.80 -28.20 11.90
CA ALA A 41 6.66 -29.02 11.05
C ALA A 41 6.31 -28.98 9.56
N THR A 42 5.03 -28.77 9.20
CA THR A 42 4.55 -28.78 7.81
C THR A 42 3.91 -27.49 7.39
N SER A 43 3.47 -26.69 8.35
CA SER A 43 2.83 -25.38 8.13
C SER A 43 3.07 -24.46 9.30
N SER A 44 3.06 -23.18 9.05
CA SER A 44 3.22 -22.13 10.04
C SER A 44 2.05 -21.16 10.01
N ASN A 45 1.75 -20.53 11.14
CA ASN A 45 0.62 -19.62 11.30
C ASN A 45 1.13 -18.19 11.44
N TYR A 46 0.45 -17.26 10.77
CA TYR A 46 0.81 -15.86 10.74
C TYR A 46 -0.39 -14.97 10.99
N ASP A 47 -0.26 -14.04 11.90
CA ASP A 47 -1.16 -12.90 12.01
C ASP A 47 -0.64 -11.79 11.11
N ILE A 48 -1.50 -11.30 10.24
CA ILE A 48 -1.15 -10.31 9.23
C ILE A 48 -1.99 -9.07 9.47
N GLN A 49 -1.30 -7.96 9.62
CA GLN A 49 -1.87 -6.63 9.71
C GLN A 49 -1.32 -5.79 8.55
N LEU A 50 -2.18 -4.99 7.93
CA LEU A 50 -1.81 -3.95 6.97
C LEU A 50 -2.22 -2.61 7.54
N ARG A 51 -1.32 -1.64 7.57
CA ARG A 51 -1.63 -0.25 7.84
C ARG A 51 -1.59 0.53 6.53
N LEU A 52 -2.59 1.36 6.31
CA LEU A 52 -2.66 2.27 5.18
C LEU A 52 -2.77 3.70 5.69
N TYR A 53 -2.08 4.59 5.01
CA TYR A 53 -2.10 6.02 5.27
C TYR A 53 -2.74 6.74 4.09
N ARG A 54 -3.74 7.58 4.37
CA ARG A 54 -4.51 8.32 3.37
C ARG A 54 -4.45 9.82 3.62
N ASP A 55 -4.33 10.60 2.56
CA ASP A 55 -4.59 12.04 2.62
C ASP A 55 -6.10 12.25 2.91
N ASP A 56 -6.41 12.65 4.13
CA ASP A 56 -7.79 12.83 4.59
C ASP A 56 -8.38 14.18 4.18
N VAL A 57 -7.57 15.11 3.75
CA VAL A 57 -8.03 16.44 3.33
C VAL A 57 -8.43 16.46 1.85
N ASN A 58 -7.61 15.85 0.99
CA ASN A 58 -7.84 15.86 -0.45
C ASN A 58 -8.44 14.54 -0.96
N GLY A 59 -8.42 13.49 -0.13
CA GLY A 59 -8.97 12.18 -0.47
C GLY A 59 -10.50 12.18 -0.52
N ILE A 60 -11.06 11.93 -1.69
CA ILE A 60 -12.53 11.91 -1.91
C ILE A 60 -13.13 10.58 -1.42
N VAL A 61 -12.38 9.48 -1.54
CA VAL A 61 -12.85 8.13 -1.20
C VAL A 61 -12.35 7.77 0.20
N ASN A 62 -13.26 7.34 1.06
CA ASN A 62 -12.91 6.88 2.40
C ASN A 62 -12.09 5.58 2.36
N MET A 63 -11.41 5.27 3.46
CA MET A 63 -10.78 3.97 3.67
C MET A 63 -11.79 2.84 3.41
N PRO A 64 -11.46 1.83 2.59
CA PRO A 64 -12.35 0.70 2.36
C PRO A 64 -12.53 -0.11 3.65
N SER A 65 -13.73 -0.65 3.88
CA SER A 65 -14.00 -1.49 5.07
C SER A 65 -13.22 -2.81 5.07
N THR A 66 -12.79 -3.25 3.89
CA THR A 66 -11.99 -4.47 3.71
C THR A 66 -10.96 -4.25 2.61
N VAL A 67 -9.84 -4.93 2.74
CA VAL A 67 -8.82 -5.06 1.70
C VAL A 67 -8.49 -6.52 1.46
N THR A 68 -8.09 -6.86 0.26
CA THR A 68 -7.63 -8.23 -0.05
C THR A 68 -6.15 -8.18 -0.38
N ILE A 69 -5.38 -9.05 0.24
CA ILE A 69 -3.95 -9.23 0.00
C ILE A 69 -3.69 -10.53 -0.73
N GLY A 70 -2.65 -10.57 -1.56
CA GLY A 70 -2.12 -11.78 -2.18
C GLY A 70 -0.90 -12.28 -1.42
N ILE A 71 -0.76 -13.60 -1.29
CA ILE A 71 0.40 -14.27 -0.71
C ILE A 71 0.97 -15.19 -1.80
N TYR A 72 2.23 -14.98 -2.15
CA TYR A 72 2.87 -15.63 -3.29
C TYR A 72 4.14 -16.36 -2.86
N GLN A 73 4.42 -17.48 -3.48
CA GLN A 73 5.66 -18.23 -3.30
C GLN A 73 6.84 -17.46 -3.91
N ILE A 74 7.92 -17.27 -3.14
CA ILE A 74 9.16 -16.67 -3.65
C ILE A 74 9.79 -17.60 -4.69
N GLY A 75 10.29 -17.01 -5.77
CA GLY A 75 10.98 -17.70 -6.85
C GLY A 75 10.06 -18.33 -7.91
N THR A 76 8.85 -18.75 -7.57
CA THR A 76 7.86 -19.27 -8.54
C THR A 76 6.82 -18.21 -8.91
N ASN A 77 6.57 -17.23 -8.04
CA ASN A 77 5.52 -16.22 -8.12
C ASN A 77 4.09 -16.80 -8.20
N ILE A 78 3.94 -18.06 -7.81
CA ILE A 78 2.62 -18.70 -7.75
C ILE A 78 1.85 -18.11 -6.59
N LEU A 79 0.60 -17.72 -6.85
CA LEU A 79 -0.33 -17.30 -5.80
C LEU A 79 -0.67 -18.51 -4.92
N GLU A 80 -0.21 -18.49 -3.68
CA GLU A 80 -0.53 -19.53 -2.69
C GLU A 80 -1.96 -19.36 -2.18
N THR A 81 -2.29 -18.15 -1.76
CA THR A 81 -3.63 -17.83 -1.27
C THR A 81 -3.88 -16.32 -1.26
N THR A 82 -5.12 -15.95 -1.04
CA THR A 82 -5.52 -14.57 -0.73
C THR A 82 -6.10 -14.49 0.67
N LYS A 83 -5.97 -13.33 1.30
CA LYS A 83 -6.55 -13.05 2.62
C LYS A 83 -7.32 -11.75 2.59
N VAL A 84 -8.54 -11.75 3.10
CA VAL A 84 -9.30 -10.52 3.36
C VAL A 84 -8.93 -10.02 4.76
N LEU A 85 -8.58 -8.76 4.83
CA LEU A 85 -8.34 -8.03 6.07
C LEU A 85 -9.46 -7.00 6.25
N TYR A 86 -9.83 -6.75 7.48
CA TYR A 86 -10.95 -5.90 7.86
C TYR A 86 -10.43 -4.66 8.58
N LEU A 87 -10.97 -3.51 8.21
CA LEU A 87 -10.64 -2.24 8.85
C LEU A 87 -11.07 -2.26 10.32
N ASP A 88 -10.16 -1.92 11.22
CA ASP A 88 -10.50 -1.64 12.60
C ASP A 88 -11.39 -0.39 12.64
N ASN A 89 -12.36 -0.37 13.57
CA ASN A 89 -13.26 0.78 13.73
C ASN A 89 -12.57 2.04 14.29
N ASN A 90 -11.34 1.90 14.79
CA ASN A 90 -10.52 3.01 15.28
C ASN A 90 -9.60 3.52 14.14
N ILE A 91 -10.13 4.43 13.34
CA ILE A 91 -9.31 5.14 12.36
C ILE A 91 -8.55 6.25 13.08
N GLY A 92 -7.23 6.18 13.01
CA GLY A 92 -6.35 7.21 13.58
C GLY A 92 -6.29 8.46 12.70
N THR A 93 -6.15 9.62 13.30
CA THR A 93 -5.85 10.87 12.59
C THR A 93 -4.50 11.38 13.02
N ILE A 94 -3.61 11.60 12.07
CA ILE A 94 -2.25 12.08 12.27
C ILE A 94 -2.15 13.49 11.73
N VAL A 95 -1.81 14.43 12.62
CA VAL A 95 -1.53 15.82 12.26
C VAL A 95 -0.02 16.03 12.38
N PRO A 96 0.65 16.57 11.35
CA PRO A 96 2.08 16.85 11.44
C PRO A 96 2.41 17.78 12.61
N LEU A 97 3.53 17.53 13.28
CA LEU A 97 4.15 18.51 14.16
C LEU A 97 4.79 19.61 13.31
N GLY A 98 4.76 20.82 13.71
CA GLY A 98 5.40 21.89 12.94
C GLY A 98 6.93 21.86 13.04
N ASP A 99 7.57 22.63 12.18
CA ASP A 99 9.01 22.90 12.18
C ASP A 99 9.23 24.40 11.98
N ALA A 100 10.48 24.85 12.07
CA ALA A 100 10.86 26.27 11.94
C ALA A 100 10.39 26.92 10.62
N CYS A 101 10.26 26.14 9.55
CA CYS A 101 9.76 26.61 8.25
C CYS A 101 8.33 26.20 7.93
N PHE A 102 7.69 25.43 8.78
CA PHE A 102 6.39 24.84 8.53
C PHE A 102 5.50 24.88 9.76
N SER A 103 4.40 25.57 9.65
CA SER A 103 3.34 25.56 10.67
C SER A 103 2.17 24.73 10.13
N PRO A 104 1.94 23.51 10.64
CA PRO A 104 0.91 22.65 10.10
C PRO A 104 -0.49 23.24 10.31
N ASN A 105 -1.31 23.16 9.28
CA ASN A 105 -2.72 23.47 9.36
C ASN A 105 -3.51 22.17 9.13
N PRO A 106 -4.18 21.61 10.15
CA PRO A 106 -4.97 20.38 10.01
C PRO A 106 -6.07 20.44 8.95
N ALA A 107 -6.48 21.62 8.55
CA ALA A 107 -7.43 21.81 7.45
C ALA A 107 -6.79 21.64 6.05
N VAL A 108 -5.45 21.60 5.97
CA VAL A 108 -4.71 21.51 4.71
C VAL A 108 -3.88 20.24 4.64
N ILE A 109 -3.33 19.79 5.77
CA ILE A 109 -2.50 18.58 5.84
C ILE A 109 -2.96 17.74 7.02
N ARG A 110 -3.48 16.56 6.71
CA ARG A 110 -3.92 15.58 7.69
C ARG A 110 -3.87 14.19 7.06
N VAL A 111 -3.35 13.22 7.79
CA VAL A 111 -3.26 11.83 7.37
C VAL A 111 -4.21 10.99 8.22
N GLU A 112 -4.99 10.16 7.57
CA GLU A 112 -5.81 9.15 8.21
C GLU A 112 -5.05 7.82 8.19
N GLU A 113 -5.01 7.14 9.34
CA GLU A 113 -4.42 5.81 9.48
C GLU A 113 -5.53 4.77 9.61
N GLY A 114 -5.57 3.83 8.66
CA GLY A 114 -6.45 2.67 8.70
C GLY A 114 -5.65 1.41 9.02
N VAL A 115 -6.04 0.70 10.07
CA VAL A 115 -5.44 -0.58 10.47
C VAL A 115 -6.35 -1.73 10.06
N TYR A 116 -5.82 -2.65 9.27
CA TYR A 116 -6.55 -3.79 8.73
C TYR A 116 -6.02 -5.10 9.32
N ASN A 117 -6.90 -5.90 9.90
CA ASN A 117 -6.56 -7.15 10.55
C ASN A 117 -7.30 -8.34 9.93
N GLY A 118 -6.64 -9.50 9.90
CA GLY A 118 -7.30 -10.75 9.61
C GLY A 118 -8.18 -11.21 10.78
N LEU A 119 -9.36 -11.76 10.50
CA LEU A 119 -10.23 -12.33 11.55
C LEU A 119 -9.62 -13.59 12.20
N THR A 120 -8.71 -14.24 11.51
CA THR A 120 -8.02 -15.46 11.97
C THR A 120 -6.60 -15.43 11.44
N SER A 121 -5.70 -16.16 12.10
CA SER A 121 -4.35 -16.39 11.57
C SER A 121 -4.40 -17.04 10.20
N THR A 122 -3.40 -16.74 9.39
CA THR A 122 -3.19 -17.34 8.07
C THR A 122 -2.27 -18.55 8.22
N VAL A 123 -2.72 -19.71 7.78
CA VAL A 123 -1.91 -20.94 7.78
C VAL A 123 -1.27 -21.09 6.41
N LEU A 124 0.07 -21.15 6.38
CA LEU A 124 0.83 -21.36 5.14
C LEU A 124 1.62 -22.65 5.24
N PRO A 125 1.67 -23.47 4.18
CA PRO A 125 2.61 -24.61 4.09
C PRO A 125 4.04 -24.12 4.27
N ASN A 126 4.91 -24.95 4.81
CA ASN A 126 6.33 -24.59 4.94
C ASN A 126 6.99 -24.69 3.55
N PHE A 127 7.25 -23.56 2.94
CA PHE A 127 7.89 -23.45 1.63
C PHE A 127 9.34 -22.97 1.79
N SER A 128 10.27 -23.72 1.18
CA SER A 128 11.70 -23.53 1.41
C SER A 128 12.27 -22.19 0.98
N MET A 129 11.61 -21.47 0.09
CA MET A 129 12.00 -20.13 -0.30
C MET A 129 11.21 -19.04 0.43
N GLY A 130 10.18 -19.42 1.19
CA GLY A 130 9.29 -18.48 1.86
C GLY A 130 8.27 -17.82 0.90
N TYR A 131 7.63 -16.80 1.41
CA TYR A 131 6.53 -16.11 0.71
C TYR A 131 6.78 -14.62 0.69
N TYR A 132 6.11 -13.92 -0.24
CA TYR A 132 5.88 -12.49 -0.13
C TYR A 132 4.38 -12.20 -0.09
N ILE A 133 4.02 -11.23 0.73
CA ILE A 133 2.66 -10.72 0.87
C ILE A 133 2.60 -9.40 0.12
N GLN A 134 1.49 -9.14 -0.57
CA GLN A 134 1.35 -7.93 -1.36
C GLN A 134 -0.05 -7.35 -1.28
N TYR A 135 -0.11 -6.05 -1.18
CA TYR A 135 -1.28 -5.21 -1.39
C TYR A 135 -0.98 -4.18 -2.46
N GLN A 136 -1.95 -3.96 -3.33
CA GLN A 136 -1.86 -2.97 -4.39
C GLN A 136 -3.11 -2.13 -4.46
N THR A 137 -2.95 -0.88 -4.77
CA THR A 137 -4.06 0.04 -5.05
C THR A 137 -3.63 1.14 -6.01
N CYS A 138 -4.54 1.64 -6.81
CA CYS A 138 -4.40 2.91 -7.52
C CYS A 138 -5.22 3.97 -6.78
N CYS A 139 -4.87 5.20 -6.83
CA CYS A 139 -3.68 5.82 -7.38
C CYS A 139 -3.08 6.71 -6.30
N ARG A 140 -1.85 7.23 -6.55
CA ARG A 140 -1.19 8.14 -5.61
C ARG A 140 -1.87 9.51 -5.63
N ASN A 141 -1.52 10.35 -4.68
CA ASN A 141 -1.99 11.71 -4.65
C ASN A 141 -1.33 12.54 -5.78
N ALA A 142 -2.12 13.19 -6.61
CA ALA A 142 -1.66 14.07 -7.69
C ALA A 142 -0.75 15.22 -7.22
N SER A 143 -0.78 15.56 -5.92
CA SER A 143 0.08 16.58 -5.33
C SER A 143 1.53 16.14 -5.13
N VAL A 144 1.87 14.88 -5.38
CA VAL A 144 3.25 14.36 -5.30
C VAL A 144 4.05 14.87 -6.50
N THR A 145 4.93 15.84 -6.28
CA THR A 145 5.62 16.57 -7.36
C THR A 145 6.92 15.94 -7.85
N ASN A 146 7.46 14.98 -7.11
CA ASN A 146 8.71 14.29 -7.48
C ASN A 146 8.48 12.99 -8.28
N LEU A 147 7.23 12.63 -8.57
CA LEU A 147 6.88 11.56 -9.50
C LEU A 147 6.39 12.15 -10.82
N ALA A 148 6.61 11.42 -11.91
CA ALA A 148 6.28 11.91 -13.25
C ALA A 148 4.76 11.88 -13.54
N ASP A 149 4.04 10.90 -13.01
CA ASP A 149 2.61 10.70 -13.29
C ASP A 149 1.86 10.12 -12.06
N PRO A 150 1.87 10.83 -10.91
CA PRO A 150 1.37 10.28 -9.65
C PRO A 150 -0.13 9.90 -9.67
N ASP A 151 -0.96 10.59 -10.42
CA ASP A 151 -2.40 10.30 -10.53
C ASP A 151 -2.71 9.03 -11.33
N ASN A 152 -1.76 8.52 -12.09
CA ASN A 152 -1.86 7.25 -12.80
C ASN A 152 -0.93 6.17 -12.23
N ASP A 153 -0.01 6.55 -11.35
CA ASP A 153 0.86 5.62 -10.65
C ASP A 153 0.14 5.01 -9.44
N GLY A 154 0.16 3.69 -9.35
CA GLY A 154 -0.35 2.95 -8.19
C GLY A 154 0.66 2.86 -7.04
N ILE A 155 0.26 2.17 -6.00
CA ILE A 155 1.07 1.81 -4.85
C ILE A 155 1.11 0.30 -4.71
N SER A 156 2.30 -0.24 -4.53
CA SER A 156 2.50 -1.62 -4.12
C SER A 156 3.24 -1.66 -2.78
N ILE A 157 2.61 -2.30 -1.80
CA ILE A 157 3.15 -2.53 -0.46
C ILE A 157 3.37 -4.01 -0.31
N PHE A 158 4.52 -4.42 0.22
CA PHE A 158 4.82 -5.83 0.38
C PHE A 158 5.62 -6.11 1.66
N ALA A 159 5.57 -7.37 2.10
CA ALA A 159 6.44 -7.92 3.13
C ALA A 159 6.91 -9.32 2.72
N ILE A 160 8.05 -9.72 3.24
CA ILE A 160 8.62 -11.05 3.02
C ILE A 160 8.40 -11.90 4.27
N ILE A 161 7.94 -13.14 4.06
CA ILE A 161 7.94 -14.21 5.05
C ILE A 161 9.07 -15.14 4.66
N PRO A 162 10.18 -15.19 5.41
CA PRO A 162 11.29 -16.08 5.11
C PRO A 162 10.89 -17.55 5.30
N ASN A 163 11.77 -18.47 4.87
CA ASN A 163 11.56 -19.90 5.05
C ASN A 163 11.36 -20.23 6.55
N PRO A 164 10.21 -20.80 6.95
CA PRO A 164 9.94 -21.11 8.36
C PRO A 164 10.92 -22.12 8.98
N ALA A 165 11.61 -22.93 8.17
CA ALA A 165 12.63 -23.85 8.66
C ALA A 165 13.88 -23.15 9.22
N LEU A 166 14.06 -21.85 8.95
CA LEU A 166 15.15 -21.05 9.53
C LEU A 166 14.90 -20.66 10.98
N GLY A 167 13.67 -20.79 11.47
CA GLY A 167 13.26 -20.44 12.83
C GLY A 167 11.97 -19.63 12.85
N GLN A 168 11.56 -19.26 14.05
CA GLN A 168 10.46 -18.31 14.22
C GLN A 168 10.96 -16.93 13.79
N ASN A 169 10.18 -16.25 12.97
CA ASN A 169 10.52 -14.91 12.51
C ASN A 169 9.25 -14.11 12.21
N SER A 170 9.21 -12.92 12.74
CA SER A 170 8.17 -11.92 12.49
C SER A 170 8.77 -10.74 11.70
N SER A 171 7.94 -9.91 11.10
CA SER A 171 8.44 -8.70 10.44
C SER A 171 8.82 -7.63 11.47
N PRO A 172 9.70 -6.70 11.09
CA PRO A 172 9.89 -5.48 11.88
C PRO A 172 8.56 -4.75 12.14
N ASP A 173 8.45 -4.16 13.32
CA ASP A 173 7.34 -3.29 13.69
C ASP A 173 7.75 -1.84 13.51
N PHE A 174 7.12 -1.15 12.57
CA PHE A 174 7.39 0.25 12.25
C PHE A 174 6.85 1.23 13.31
N GLY A 175 6.14 0.74 14.32
CA GLY A 175 5.56 1.61 15.34
C GLY A 175 4.47 2.51 14.78
N ASN A 176 4.30 3.69 15.36
CA ASN A 176 3.35 4.69 14.89
C ASN A 176 3.91 5.50 13.72
N TYR A 177 3.04 6.01 12.87
CA TYR A 177 3.43 6.95 11.82
C TYR A 177 4.14 8.16 12.45
N PRO A 178 5.34 8.53 11.96
CA PRO A 178 6.09 9.64 12.53
C PRO A 178 5.43 10.97 12.13
N ASN A 179 4.85 11.66 13.11
CA ASN A 179 4.22 12.96 12.89
C ASN A 179 5.22 14.12 12.78
N ASP A 180 6.51 13.85 12.98
CA ASP A 180 7.65 14.77 12.84
C ASP A 180 8.48 14.56 11.56
N ALA A 181 8.04 13.64 10.66
CA ALA A 181 8.70 13.36 9.39
C ALA A 181 8.36 14.40 8.29
N TYR A 182 8.38 15.68 8.63
CA TYR A 182 8.17 16.80 7.71
C TYR A 182 9.40 17.69 7.76
N PHE A 183 10.01 17.91 6.60
CA PHE A 183 11.32 18.51 6.52
C PHE A 183 11.30 19.84 5.76
N CYS A 184 12.06 20.80 6.24
CA CYS A 184 12.29 22.05 5.54
C CYS A 184 13.17 21.83 4.31
N LEU A 185 12.76 22.39 3.18
CA LEU A 185 13.56 22.35 1.96
C LEU A 185 14.94 23.03 2.18
N ASN A 186 15.99 22.44 1.67
CA ASN A 186 17.37 22.91 1.78
C ASN A 186 17.91 23.01 3.22
N SER A 187 17.32 22.30 4.18
CA SER A 187 17.87 22.18 5.52
C SER A 187 18.38 20.77 5.78
N THR A 188 19.35 20.65 6.70
CA THR A 188 19.76 19.35 7.22
C THR A 188 18.72 18.89 8.23
N ASN A 189 18.08 17.78 7.93
CA ASN A 189 17.07 17.19 8.78
C ASN A 189 17.55 15.84 9.29
N SER A 190 17.18 15.50 10.50
CA SER A 190 17.42 14.19 11.10
C SER A 190 16.14 13.78 11.82
N PHE A 191 15.73 12.58 11.57
CA PHE A 191 14.60 12.02 12.27
C PHE A 191 14.85 10.56 12.64
N ILE A 192 14.32 10.10 13.77
CA ILE A 192 14.49 8.74 14.25
C ILE A 192 13.22 7.96 13.99
N TRP A 193 13.34 6.91 13.19
CA TRP A 193 12.22 5.97 13.00
C TRP A 193 12.28 4.89 14.08
N PRO A 194 11.31 4.80 14.97
CA PRO A 194 11.36 3.88 16.12
C PRO A 194 10.95 2.45 15.71
N VAL A 195 11.61 1.90 14.69
CA VAL A 195 11.37 0.53 14.23
C VAL A 195 12.04 -0.45 15.19
N THR A 196 11.32 -1.48 15.59
CA THR A 196 11.81 -2.56 16.43
C THR A 196 11.58 -3.90 15.76
N ASP A 197 12.44 -4.87 16.06
CA ASP A 197 12.24 -6.24 15.65
C ASP A 197 11.80 -7.08 16.85
N PRO A 198 10.62 -7.76 16.77
CA PRO A 198 10.11 -8.55 17.90
C PRO A 198 10.96 -9.76 18.26
N ASP A 199 11.70 -10.30 17.31
CA ASP A 199 12.56 -11.48 17.47
C ASP A 199 14.01 -11.09 17.85
N GLY A 200 14.32 -9.79 17.84
CA GLY A 200 15.62 -9.22 18.21
C GLY A 200 16.64 -9.22 17.08
N ASP A 201 16.19 -9.32 15.84
CA ASP A 201 17.05 -9.29 14.66
C ASP A 201 17.62 -7.90 14.40
N SER A 202 18.77 -7.86 13.74
CA SER A 202 19.41 -6.62 13.33
C SER A 202 18.70 -6.02 12.12
N LEU A 203 18.33 -4.74 12.21
CA LEU A 203 17.62 -4.02 11.15
C LEU A 203 18.59 -3.26 10.25
N VAL A 204 18.34 -3.30 8.94
CA VAL A 204 19.05 -2.52 7.93
C VAL A 204 18.04 -1.69 7.17
N PHE A 205 18.29 -0.39 7.05
CA PHE A 205 17.42 0.56 6.38
C PHE A 205 18.01 1.01 5.05
N SER A 206 17.17 1.10 4.04
CA SER A 206 17.54 1.69 2.75
C SER A 206 16.36 2.45 2.14
N LEU A 207 16.66 3.51 1.40
CA LEU A 207 15.70 4.18 0.56
C LEU A 207 15.65 3.48 -0.80
N VAL A 208 14.44 3.19 -1.25
CA VAL A 208 14.20 2.55 -2.55
C VAL A 208 13.23 3.38 -3.37
N GLN A 209 13.29 3.22 -4.69
CA GLN A 209 12.31 3.83 -5.58
C GLN A 209 10.92 3.27 -5.30
N PRO A 210 9.87 4.11 -5.23
CA PRO A 210 8.51 3.62 -4.96
C PRO A 210 8.05 2.64 -6.02
N LEU A 211 7.39 1.58 -5.61
CA LEU A 211 6.79 0.60 -6.52
C LEU A 211 5.44 1.08 -7.03
N ASN A 212 5.21 0.91 -8.33
CA ASN A 212 3.92 1.10 -8.97
C ASN A 212 3.05 -0.16 -8.78
N ASP A 213 1.75 -0.08 -9.02
CA ASP A 213 0.93 -1.26 -9.23
C ASP A 213 1.18 -1.84 -10.64
N GLY A 214 1.25 -3.12 -10.80
CA GLY A 214 1.62 -3.75 -12.09
C GLY A 214 0.65 -3.53 -13.25
N ASN A 215 -0.48 -2.85 -13.08
CA ASN A 215 -1.58 -2.84 -14.06
C ASN A 215 -2.10 -1.45 -14.45
N GLY A 216 -1.52 -0.38 -13.98
CA GLY A 216 -2.06 0.97 -14.23
C GLY A 216 -3.54 1.07 -13.83
N ALA A 217 -3.82 1.88 -12.86
CA ALA A 217 -5.11 2.48 -12.55
C ALA A 217 -6.38 1.62 -12.73
N THR A 218 -6.49 0.46 -12.14
CA THR A 218 -7.77 -0.22 -12.07
C THR A 218 -8.17 -0.52 -10.65
N ASN A 219 -8.91 0.43 -10.06
CA ASN A 219 -9.80 0.21 -8.91
C ASN A 219 -9.24 -0.61 -7.76
N GLY A 220 -8.44 0.02 -6.96
CA GLY A 220 -8.19 -0.21 -5.55
C GLY A 220 -8.60 -1.55 -4.96
N ASN A 221 -7.94 -2.60 -5.20
CA ASN A 221 -7.91 -3.92 -4.57
C ASN A 221 -7.43 -4.97 -5.58
N SER A 222 -6.27 -4.74 -6.15
CA SER A 222 -5.69 -5.79 -6.99
C SER A 222 -4.96 -6.81 -6.12
N THR A 223 -5.51 -8.01 -6.01
CA THR A 223 -4.81 -9.19 -5.48
C THR A 223 -4.01 -9.92 -6.55
N SER A 224 -4.16 -9.53 -7.80
CA SER A 224 -3.48 -10.18 -8.92
C SER A 224 -2.18 -9.47 -9.23
N GLY A 225 -1.15 -9.79 -8.50
CA GLY A 225 0.19 -9.54 -8.98
C GLY A 225 0.46 -10.41 -10.20
N THR A 226 0.62 -9.79 -11.36
CA THR A 226 1.07 -10.47 -12.58
C THR A 226 2.57 -10.28 -12.81
N GLY A 227 3.24 -9.58 -11.88
CA GLY A 227 4.66 -9.32 -11.95
C GLY A 227 5.52 -10.44 -11.36
N ALA A 228 6.69 -10.64 -11.94
CA ALA A 228 7.70 -11.50 -11.36
C ALA A 228 8.28 -10.85 -10.09
N TYR A 229 8.55 -11.66 -9.05
CA TYR A 229 9.33 -11.22 -7.88
C TYR A 229 10.76 -10.90 -8.29
N PRO A 230 11.38 -9.87 -7.77
CA PRO A 230 10.83 -8.64 -7.30
C PRO A 230 10.57 -7.72 -8.49
N PHE A 231 9.57 -7.44 -9.02
CA PHE A 231 8.37 -6.79 -8.68
C PHE A 231 7.90 -5.98 -9.84
N TYR A 232 6.92 -5.20 -9.58
CA TYR A 232 6.30 -4.20 -10.41
C TYR A 232 7.30 -3.13 -10.84
N PRO A 233 7.04 -2.50 -12.00
CA PRO A 233 7.82 -1.34 -12.38
C PRO A 233 7.80 -0.31 -11.24
N THR A 234 8.91 0.35 -11.05
CA THR A 234 8.99 1.50 -10.15
C THR A 234 8.32 2.71 -10.79
N CYS A 235 7.77 3.60 -9.97
CA CYS A 235 7.29 4.89 -10.46
C CYS A 235 8.45 5.69 -11.04
N LEU A 236 8.23 6.41 -12.11
CA LEU A 236 9.25 7.30 -12.68
C LEU A 236 9.30 8.60 -11.88
N TYR A 237 10.51 9.09 -11.61
CA TYR A 237 10.70 10.42 -11.06
C TYR A 237 10.43 11.50 -12.10
N ALA A 238 9.93 12.64 -11.64
CA ALA A 238 9.83 13.82 -12.48
C ALA A 238 11.21 14.30 -12.93
N VAL A 239 11.28 14.97 -14.08
CA VAL A 239 12.54 15.48 -14.60
C VAL A 239 13.11 16.53 -13.65
N GLY A 240 14.34 16.32 -13.18
CA GLY A 240 15.03 17.21 -12.25
C GLY A 240 15.08 16.72 -10.80
N TYR A 241 14.59 15.53 -10.53
CA TYR A 241 14.68 14.85 -9.22
C TYR A 241 15.57 13.61 -9.31
#